data_14a1887783ebd990d50f360a2b0af481
#
_entry.id   14a1887783ebd990d50f360a2b0af481
#
_cell.length_a   1.000
_cell.length_b   1.000
_cell.length_c   1.000
_cell.angle_alpha   90.00
_cell.angle_beta   90.00
_cell.angle_gamma   90.00
#
_symmetry.space_group_name_H-M   'P 1'
#
loop_
_entity.id
_entity.type
_entity.pdbx_description
1 polymer ?
#
loop_
_entity_poly.entity_id
_entity_poly.type
_entity_poly.pdbx_seq_one_letter_code
_entity_poly.pdbx_strand_id
1 'polypeptide(L)'
;RLAGGFAWAEGPAWRKNGGYLLLSDAPHNTMWRWKEGEGLSVFLRPAGYTGTNPPGRELGSNGITIDASGAVVYADHGNRLIARLVDSNYTKVTLADRYQGKRFNSPNDLVFRANGDLYFTDPPYGLAGQDSDPAKELPFNGVYRVTPSGEVTLLTRELSRPNGIALSPDERTLYVANSDAAHAVWMAYDVNADGTIANGRVLFDATALVKQGKPGLPDGMKVDRDGNLFAGGPGGVLVITPQGKHLGTIVTGQPTANCAWGDDGSTLYMTAKDQLFRIRLTTRGARF
;
A
#
# COMPACT_ATOMS: atom_id res chain seq x y z
N ARG A 1 -5.37 -20.62 0.99
CA ARG A 1 -5.65 -19.83 2.19
C ARG A 1 -4.67 -20.20 3.29
N LEU A 2 -4.11 -19.21 3.99
CA LEU A 2 -3.16 -19.40 5.09
C LEU A 2 -3.76 -19.02 6.44
N ALA A 3 -4.47 -17.88 6.51
CA ALA A 3 -5.09 -17.36 7.71
C ALA A 3 -6.39 -16.63 7.38
N GLY A 4 -7.15 -16.26 8.40
CA GLY A 4 -8.38 -15.48 8.29
C GLY A 4 -8.87 -14.97 9.63
N GLY A 5 -9.99 -14.23 9.61
CA GLY A 5 -10.56 -13.60 10.81
C GLY A 5 -10.14 -12.14 10.98
N PHE A 6 -9.56 -11.53 9.95
CA PHE A 6 -9.29 -10.09 9.91
C PHE A 6 -10.59 -9.31 9.68
N ALA A 7 -10.65 -8.07 10.12
CA ALA A 7 -11.73 -7.18 9.69
C ALA A 7 -11.49 -6.69 8.27
N TRP A 8 -10.24 -6.27 7.97
CA TRP A 8 -9.77 -5.92 6.64
C TRP A 8 -8.25 -6.07 6.58
N ALA A 9 -7.78 -7.13 5.90
CA ALA A 9 -6.36 -7.43 5.77
C ALA A 9 -5.72 -6.58 4.69
N GLU A 10 -4.62 -5.88 5.04
CA GLU A 10 -3.92 -4.91 4.22
C GLU A 10 -2.40 -5.01 4.34
N GLY A 11 -1.71 -4.24 3.48
CA GLY A 11 -0.33 -3.87 3.56
C GLY A 11 0.66 -5.01 3.78
N PRO A 12 0.60 -6.14 3.07
CA PRO A 12 1.50 -7.25 3.31
C PRO A 12 2.94 -6.85 2.93
N ALA A 13 3.90 -7.23 3.78
CA ALA A 13 5.32 -7.02 3.54
C ALA A 13 6.15 -8.19 4.06
N TRP A 14 7.03 -8.72 3.21
CA TRP A 14 7.91 -9.81 3.59
C TRP A 14 9.17 -9.30 4.28
N ARG A 15 9.44 -9.80 5.47
CA ARG A 15 10.68 -9.53 6.19
C ARG A 15 11.65 -10.68 5.98
N LYS A 16 12.67 -10.46 5.12
CA LYS A 16 13.69 -11.47 4.79
C LYS A 16 14.45 -11.93 6.03
N ASN A 17 14.87 -10.97 6.86
CA ASN A 17 15.47 -11.27 8.16
C ASN A 17 14.39 -11.78 9.12
N GLY A 18 14.35 -13.08 9.32
CA GLY A 18 13.35 -13.78 10.12
C GLY A 18 12.39 -14.65 9.32
N GLY A 19 12.28 -14.47 7.98
CA GLY A 19 11.49 -15.30 7.08
C GLY A 19 9.99 -15.30 7.41
N TYR A 20 9.38 -14.12 7.51
CA TYR A 20 7.97 -13.98 7.83
C TYR A 20 7.30 -12.82 7.09
N LEU A 21 5.98 -12.90 6.97
CA LEU A 21 5.13 -11.86 6.44
C LEU A 21 4.57 -11.01 7.57
N LEU A 22 4.61 -9.68 7.39
CA LEU A 22 3.80 -8.73 8.15
C LEU A 22 2.57 -8.38 7.33
N LEU A 23 1.45 -8.11 8.00
CA LEU A 23 0.25 -7.57 7.40
C LEU A 23 -0.55 -6.76 8.41
N SER A 24 -1.29 -5.78 7.92
CA SER A 24 -2.15 -4.90 8.71
C SER A 24 -3.58 -5.45 8.78
N ASP A 25 -4.23 -5.25 9.94
CA ASP A 25 -5.67 -5.30 10.10
C ASP A 25 -6.09 -3.90 10.59
N ALA A 26 -6.33 -3.02 9.61
CA ALA A 26 -6.48 -1.59 9.87
C ALA A 26 -7.65 -1.27 10.81
N PRO A 27 -8.86 -1.88 10.67
CA PRO A 27 -9.94 -1.63 11.61
C PRO A 27 -9.65 -2.11 13.04
N HIS A 28 -8.94 -3.24 13.21
CA HIS A 28 -8.60 -3.80 14.53
C HIS A 28 -7.34 -3.18 15.14
N ASN A 29 -6.76 -2.17 14.49
CA ASN A 29 -5.54 -1.49 14.95
C ASN A 29 -4.41 -2.46 15.32
N THR A 30 -4.20 -3.47 14.46
CA THR A 30 -3.27 -4.55 14.71
C THR A 30 -2.40 -4.83 13.49
N MET A 31 -1.10 -4.94 13.69
CA MET A 31 -0.17 -5.51 12.72
C MET A 31 0.10 -6.96 13.12
N TRP A 32 -0.10 -7.88 12.18
CA TRP A 32 0.07 -9.30 12.37
C TRP A 32 1.38 -9.78 11.75
N ARG A 33 1.92 -10.84 12.29
CA ARG A 33 3.02 -11.64 11.73
C ARG A 33 2.48 -13.02 11.35
N TRP A 34 2.69 -13.44 10.12
CA TRP A 34 2.49 -14.81 9.70
C TRP A 34 3.82 -15.45 9.35
N LYS A 35 4.09 -16.66 9.87
CA LYS A 35 5.29 -17.40 9.57
C LYS A 35 4.95 -18.87 9.35
N GLU A 36 5.60 -19.49 8.34
CA GLU A 36 5.42 -20.91 8.04
C GLU A 36 5.78 -21.76 9.27
N GLY A 37 4.94 -22.73 9.60
CA GLY A 37 5.10 -23.60 10.77
C GLY A 37 4.72 -22.97 12.13
N GLU A 38 4.68 -21.62 12.23
CA GLU A 38 4.28 -20.93 13.48
C GLU A 38 2.85 -20.33 13.38
N GLY A 39 2.34 -20.10 12.15
CA GLY A 39 1.03 -19.50 11.93
C GLY A 39 0.99 -18.00 12.19
N LEU A 40 -0.19 -17.49 12.59
CA LEU A 40 -0.47 -16.08 12.82
C LEU A 40 -0.22 -15.69 14.28
N SER A 41 0.48 -14.56 14.50
CA SER A 41 0.71 -13.95 15.82
C SER A 41 0.65 -12.43 15.72
N VAL A 42 0.34 -11.76 16.84
CA VAL A 42 0.38 -10.29 16.92
C VAL A 42 1.84 -9.83 16.84
N PHE A 43 2.13 -8.89 15.92
CA PHE A 43 3.43 -8.24 15.83
C PHE A 43 3.45 -6.90 16.58
N LEU A 44 2.42 -6.06 16.38
CA LEU A 44 2.29 -4.76 17.03
C LEU A 44 0.82 -4.43 17.30
N ARG A 45 0.51 -4.01 18.53
CA ARG A 45 -0.82 -3.54 18.92
C ARG A 45 -0.71 -2.57 20.10
N PRO A 46 -1.20 -1.30 19.97
CA PRO A 46 -1.82 -0.72 18.78
C PRO A 46 -0.80 -0.50 17.66
N ALA A 47 -1.20 -0.74 16.40
CA ALA A 47 -0.35 -0.55 15.23
C ALA A 47 -0.47 0.87 14.63
N GLY A 48 -1.48 1.63 15.02
CA GLY A 48 -1.78 2.99 14.59
C GLY A 48 -2.19 3.88 15.74
N TYR A 49 -3.49 4.21 15.78
CA TYR A 49 -4.05 5.17 16.73
C TYR A 49 -3.80 4.80 18.20
N THR A 50 -3.28 5.77 18.94
CA THR A 50 -2.93 5.63 20.37
C THR A 50 -3.72 6.56 21.29
N GLY A 51 -4.63 7.37 20.73
CA GLY A 51 -5.48 8.28 21.51
C GLY A 51 -6.74 7.62 22.07
N THR A 52 -7.57 8.43 22.74
CA THR A 52 -8.82 7.98 23.38
C THR A 52 -10.07 8.18 22.54
N ASN A 53 -10.02 9.10 21.56
CA ASN A 53 -11.16 9.45 20.69
C ASN A 53 -10.83 9.06 19.25
N PRO A 54 -11.23 7.86 18.78
CA PRO A 54 -10.85 7.37 17.47
C PRO A 54 -11.39 8.25 16.34
N PRO A 55 -10.54 8.64 15.36
CA PRO A 55 -10.91 9.56 14.29
C PRO A 55 -11.74 8.91 13.17
N GLY A 56 -11.85 7.58 13.16
CA GLY A 56 -12.52 6.84 12.09
C GLY A 56 -12.63 5.35 12.38
N ARG A 57 -12.84 4.58 11.32
CA ARG A 57 -13.00 3.11 11.40
C ARG A 57 -11.70 2.34 11.19
N GLU A 58 -10.75 2.94 10.48
CA GLU A 58 -9.45 2.34 10.19
C GLU A 58 -8.38 3.00 11.05
N LEU A 59 -8.18 2.44 12.24
CA LEU A 59 -7.34 3.02 13.28
C LEU A 59 -5.88 2.54 13.22
N GLY A 60 -5.62 1.46 12.49
CA GLY A 60 -4.32 0.78 12.48
C GLY A 60 -3.35 1.29 11.43
N SER A 61 -2.30 0.52 11.25
CA SER A 61 -1.45 0.57 10.06
C SER A 61 -2.23 0.14 8.82
N ASN A 62 -1.80 0.61 7.64
CA ASN A 62 -2.26 0.13 6.35
C ASN A 62 -1.07 -0.44 5.56
N GLY A 63 -0.54 0.24 4.56
CA GLY A 63 0.64 -0.22 3.81
C GLY A 63 1.87 -0.38 4.71
N ILE A 64 2.63 -1.46 4.49
CA ILE A 64 3.89 -1.74 5.18
C ILE A 64 4.98 -1.93 4.12
N THR A 65 6.16 -1.43 4.40
CA THR A 65 7.38 -1.71 3.63
C THR A 65 8.57 -1.93 4.57
N ILE A 66 9.63 -2.51 4.05
CA ILE A 66 10.89 -2.72 4.79
C ILE A 66 11.95 -1.83 4.15
N ASP A 67 12.59 -0.99 4.94
CA ASP A 67 13.66 -0.12 4.44
C ASP A 67 14.98 -0.88 4.23
N ALA A 68 15.98 -0.20 3.66
CA ALA A 68 17.28 -0.78 3.37
C ALA A 68 18.04 -1.29 4.62
N SER A 69 17.70 -0.80 5.81
CA SER A 69 18.26 -1.29 7.09
C SER A 69 17.53 -2.52 7.65
N GLY A 70 16.41 -2.92 7.04
CA GLY A 70 15.51 -3.97 7.52
C GLY A 70 14.50 -3.48 8.55
N ALA A 71 14.37 -2.18 8.77
CA ALA A 71 13.35 -1.61 9.66
C ALA A 71 11.98 -1.59 8.99
N VAL A 72 10.94 -1.78 9.80
CA VAL A 72 9.54 -1.71 9.37
C VAL A 72 9.13 -0.24 9.25
N VAL A 73 8.66 0.14 8.07
CA VAL A 73 8.07 1.46 7.79
C VAL A 73 6.64 1.26 7.32
N TYR A 74 5.72 2.05 7.82
CA TYR A 74 4.30 1.84 7.51
C TYR A 74 3.50 3.14 7.50
N ALA A 75 2.41 3.11 6.78
CA ALA A 75 1.38 4.13 6.77
C ALA A 75 0.47 3.95 7.99
N ASP A 76 0.46 4.91 8.89
CA ASP A 76 -0.35 4.92 10.11
C ASP A 76 -1.61 5.75 9.87
N HIS A 77 -2.71 5.08 9.51
CA HIS A 77 -3.99 5.74 9.25
C HIS A 77 -4.49 6.54 10.46
N GLY A 78 -4.51 5.90 11.62
CA GLY A 78 -5.12 6.46 12.82
C GLY A 78 -4.39 7.68 13.36
N ASN A 79 -3.06 7.71 13.30
CA ASN A 79 -2.28 8.87 13.70
C ASN A 79 -1.99 9.83 12.53
N ARG A 80 -2.35 9.45 11.29
CA ARG A 80 -2.23 10.29 10.09
C ARG A 80 -0.78 10.67 9.76
N LEU A 81 0.11 9.65 9.74
CA LEU A 81 1.55 9.84 9.54
C LEU A 81 2.21 8.61 8.88
N ILE A 82 3.45 8.79 8.46
CA ILE A 82 4.35 7.69 8.11
C ILE A 82 5.23 7.39 9.31
N ALA A 83 5.22 6.13 9.76
CA ALA A 83 5.97 5.66 10.93
C ALA A 83 7.09 4.70 10.53
N ARG A 84 8.15 4.70 11.34
CA ARG A 84 9.26 3.74 11.30
C ARG A 84 9.50 3.15 12.68
N LEU A 85 9.72 1.83 12.75
CA LEU A 85 10.13 1.15 13.97
C LEU A 85 11.66 1.04 14.01
N VAL A 86 12.29 1.60 15.06
CA VAL A 86 13.74 1.82 15.06
C VAL A 86 14.53 0.85 15.95
N ASP A 87 13.87 0.05 16.79
CA ASP A 87 14.54 -0.88 17.70
C ASP A 87 13.75 -2.16 17.96
N SER A 88 14.30 -3.06 18.76
CA SER A 88 13.66 -4.32 19.15
C SER A 88 12.43 -4.16 20.03
N ASN A 89 12.22 -2.99 20.64
CA ASN A 89 11.05 -2.66 21.44
C ASN A 89 9.95 -2.02 20.61
N TYR A 90 10.15 -1.97 19.25
CA TYR A 90 9.22 -1.34 18.32
C TYR A 90 8.93 0.12 18.60
N THR A 91 9.96 0.87 19.06
CA THR A 91 9.85 2.32 19.23
C THR A 91 9.51 2.98 17.91
N LYS A 92 8.40 3.71 17.91
CA LYS A 92 7.86 4.38 16.73
C LYS A 92 8.47 5.78 16.60
N VAL A 93 9.06 6.07 15.41
CA VAL A 93 9.49 7.40 14.98
C VAL A 93 8.63 7.85 13.82
N THR A 94 8.25 9.12 13.81
CA THR A 94 7.53 9.75 12.70
C THR A 94 8.53 10.17 11.62
N LEU A 95 8.33 9.71 10.38
CA LEU A 95 9.09 10.17 9.22
C LEU A 95 8.45 11.40 8.57
N ALA A 96 7.11 11.43 8.50
CA ALA A 96 6.34 12.56 7.99
C ALA A 96 4.91 12.51 8.54
N ASP A 97 4.34 13.68 8.90
CA ASP A 97 2.96 13.80 9.38
C ASP A 97 2.22 15.00 8.78
N ARG A 98 2.93 15.87 8.03
CA ARG A 98 2.39 17.14 7.52
C ARG A 98 2.93 17.49 6.14
N TYR A 99 2.10 18.22 5.41
CA TYR A 99 2.49 18.95 4.21
C TYR A 99 2.06 20.42 4.35
N GLN A 100 3.01 21.35 4.23
CA GLN A 100 2.78 22.80 4.40
C GLN A 100 2.05 23.16 5.72
N GLY A 101 2.43 22.52 6.82
CA GLY A 101 1.88 22.72 8.15
C GLY A 101 0.56 22.01 8.42
N LYS A 102 -0.12 21.46 7.41
CA LYS A 102 -1.38 20.71 7.52
C LYS A 102 -1.12 19.22 7.65
N ARG A 103 -1.89 18.54 8.51
CA ARG A 103 -1.81 17.09 8.69
C ARG A 103 -2.25 16.35 7.43
N PHE A 104 -1.61 15.22 7.15
CA PHE A 104 -2.09 14.29 6.13
C PHE A 104 -3.52 13.83 6.40
N ASN A 105 -4.20 13.31 5.37
CA ASN A 105 -5.54 12.73 5.52
C ASN A 105 -5.47 11.41 6.30
N SER A 106 -4.95 10.38 5.67
CA SER A 106 -4.62 9.07 6.25
C SER A 106 -3.70 8.32 5.29
N PRO A 107 -2.37 8.48 5.41
CA PRO A 107 -1.42 7.79 4.53
C PRO A 107 -1.74 6.30 4.38
N ASN A 108 -1.76 5.80 3.14
CA ASN A 108 -2.30 4.48 2.82
C ASN A 108 -1.24 3.46 2.40
N ASP A 109 -0.60 3.63 1.24
CA ASP A 109 0.44 2.70 0.76
C ASP A 109 1.73 3.46 0.45
N LEU A 110 2.87 2.74 0.40
CA LEU A 110 4.17 3.38 0.34
C LEU A 110 5.23 2.48 -0.32
N VAL A 111 6.19 3.12 -0.99
CA VAL A 111 7.32 2.44 -1.64
C VAL A 111 8.59 3.26 -1.54
N PHE A 112 9.71 2.62 -1.23
CA PHE A 112 11.02 3.24 -1.27
C PHE A 112 11.63 3.19 -2.67
N ARG A 113 12.32 4.27 -3.05
CA ARG A 113 13.33 4.30 -4.10
C ARG A 113 14.69 3.87 -3.53
N ALA A 114 15.59 3.39 -4.36
CA ALA A 114 16.92 2.94 -3.92
C ALA A 114 17.78 4.06 -3.29
N ASN A 115 17.52 5.32 -3.64
CA ASN A 115 18.19 6.49 -3.05
C ASN A 115 17.66 6.86 -1.65
N GLY A 116 16.65 6.14 -1.14
CA GLY A 116 16.02 6.39 0.15
C GLY A 116 14.81 7.32 0.12
N ASP A 117 14.44 7.88 -1.02
CA ASP A 117 13.17 8.60 -1.16
C ASP A 117 11.99 7.66 -0.92
N LEU A 118 11.02 8.10 -0.15
CA LEU A 118 9.78 7.38 0.13
C LEU A 118 8.63 8.05 -0.61
N TYR A 119 7.91 7.27 -1.43
CA TYR A 119 6.68 7.70 -2.09
C TYR A 119 5.50 7.10 -1.35
N PHE A 120 4.43 7.88 -1.15
CA PHE A 120 3.23 7.39 -0.47
C PHE A 120 1.96 8.09 -0.97
N THR A 121 0.82 7.46 -0.74
CA THR A 121 -0.52 7.96 -1.06
C THR A 121 -1.25 8.37 0.21
N ASP A 122 -2.15 9.39 0.09
CA ASP A 122 -2.85 9.99 1.24
C ASP A 122 -4.36 10.17 0.97
N PRO A 123 -5.11 9.07 0.79
CA PRO A 123 -6.58 9.12 0.71
C PRO A 123 -7.20 9.34 2.09
N PRO A 124 -8.52 9.60 2.20
CA PRO A 124 -9.15 9.96 3.46
C PRO A 124 -9.75 8.78 4.25
N TYR A 125 -9.38 7.52 3.98
CA TYR A 125 -10.07 6.33 4.54
C TYR A 125 -10.01 6.24 6.07
N GLY A 126 -8.93 6.75 6.69
CA GLY A 126 -8.78 6.80 8.15
C GLY A 126 -9.63 7.87 8.84
N LEU A 127 -10.30 8.75 8.09
CA LEU A 127 -11.22 9.77 8.60
C LEU A 127 -12.67 9.27 8.54
N ALA A 128 -13.45 9.48 9.61
CA ALA A 128 -14.83 8.97 9.70
C ALA A 128 -15.75 9.50 8.58
N GLY A 129 -15.64 10.78 8.27
CA GLY A 129 -16.38 11.49 7.22
C GLY A 129 -15.67 11.51 5.88
N GLN A 130 -14.51 10.86 5.76
CA GLN A 130 -13.67 10.85 4.56
C GLN A 130 -13.43 12.28 4.02
N ASP A 131 -13.78 12.56 2.73
CA ASP A 131 -13.57 13.88 2.14
C ASP A 131 -14.39 15.00 2.78
N SER A 132 -15.49 14.65 3.43
CA SER A 132 -16.37 15.59 4.15
C SER A 132 -16.04 15.69 5.64
N ASP A 133 -14.97 15.00 6.10
CA ASP A 133 -14.61 15.00 7.51
C ASP A 133 -14.11 16.39 7.95
N PRO A 134 -14.65 16.97 9.05
CA PRO A 134 -14.22 18.27 9.55
C PRO A 134 -12.74 18.29 10.00
N ALA A 135 -12.16 17.11 10.32
CA ALA A 135 -10.75 16.99 10.66
C ALA A 135 -9.82 16.92 9.44
N LYS A 136 -10.36 16.86 8.22
CA LYS A 136 -9.58 16.88 6.97
C LYS A 136 -9.03 18.29 6.72
N GLU A 137 -7.71 18.44 6.88
CA GLU A 137 -7.05 19.75 6.74
C GLU A 137 -6.62 20.06 5.29
N LEU A 138 -6.27 19.04 4.52
CA LEU A 138 -5.89 19.18 3.11
C LEU A 138 -7.12 19.08 2.21
N PRO A 139 -7.33 20.03 1.26
CA PRO A 139 -8.53 20.06 0.41
C PRO A 139 -8.49 19.04 -0.75
N PHE A 140 -7.54 18.12 -0.76
CA PHE A 140 -7.31 17.11 -1.79
C PHE A 140 -6.77 15.82 -1.18
N ASN A 141 -6.70 14.77 -1.99
CA ASN A 141 -6.05 13.51 -1.69
C ASN A 141 -4.75 13.46 -2.51
N GLY A 142 -3.60 13.40 -1.83
CA GLY A 142 -2.31 13.60 -2.47
C GLY A 142 -1.51 12.32 -2.69
N VAL A 143 -0.58 12.39 -3.63
CA VAL A 143 0.58 11.49 -3.73
C VAL A 143 1.81 12.31 -3.39
N TYR A 144 2.64 11.81 -2.50
CA TYR A 144 3.78 12.55 -1.94
C TYR A 144 5.09 11.79 -2.06
N ARG A 145 6.18 12.54 -1.96
CA ARG A 145 7.54 12.05 -1.74
C ARG A 145 8.08 12.63 -0.44
N VAL A 146 8.80 11.81 0.32
CA VAL A 146 9.60 12.22 1.48
C VAL A 146 11.05 11.86 1.20
N THR A 147 11.94 12.84 1.30
CA THR A 147 13.40 12.59 1.19
C THR A 147 13.96 11.97 2.47
N PRO A 148 15.17 11.39 2.45
CA PRO A 148 15.86 10.95 3.67
C PRO A 148 16.09 12.06 4.71
N SER A 149 16.12 13.33 4.27
CA SER A 149 16.21 14.50 5.16
C SER A 149 14.87 14.92 5.78
N GLY A 150 13.74 14.27 5.39
CA GLY A 150 12.39 14.57 5.89
C GLY A 150 11.65 15.66 5.11
N GLU A 151 12.18 16.11 3.97
CA GLU A 151 11.48 17.06 3.10
C GLU A 151 10.29 16.38 2.41
N VAL A 152 9.08 16.96 2.55
CA VAL A 152 7.84 16.46 1.95
C VAL A 152 7.48 17.27 0.72
N THR A 153 7.34 16.61 -0.43
CA THR A 153 6.93 17.19 -1.71
C THR A 153 5.61 16.57 -2.16
N LEU A 154 4.63 17.40 -2.54
CA LEU A 154 3.43 16.95 -3.23
C LEU A 154 3.76 16.67 -4.70
N LEU A 155 3.45 15.47 -5.16
CA LEU A 155 3.72 15.04 -6.53
C LEU A 155 2.50 15.23 -7.45
N THR A 156 1.32 14.81 -6.99
CA THR A 156 0.05 15.04 -7.68
C THR A 156 -1.12 15.04 -6.69
N ARG A 157 -2.21 15.71 -7.06
CA ARG A 157 -3.49 15.77 -6.34
C ARG A 157 -4.70 15.53 -7.24
N GLU A 158 -4.45 14.94 -8.40
CA GLU A 158 -5.49 14.77 -9.45
C GLU A 158 -6.32 13.50 -9.23
N LEU A 159 -5.87 12.58 -8.38
CA LEU A 159 -6.59 11.34 -8.10
C LEU A 159 -7.59 11.55 -6.97
N SER A 160 -8.82 11.09 -7.19
CA SER A 160 -9.88 11.17 -6.17
C SER A 160 -9.64 10.23 -4.98
N ARG A 161 -9.02 9.07 -5.24
CA ARG A 161 -8.74 8.02 -4.24
C ARG A 161 -7.40 7.36 -4.51
N PRO A 162 -6.25 8.09 -4.42
CA PRO A 162 -4.94 7.46 -4.59
C PRO A 162 -4.77 6.38 -3.52
N ASN A 163 -4.38 5.17 -3.93
CA ASN A 163 -4.29 3.99 -3.06
C ASN A 163 -2.93 3.29 -3.26
N GLY A 164 -2.89 2.09 -3.82
CA GLY A 164 -1.66 1.36 -4.04
C GLY A 164 -0.62 2.15 -4.83
N ILE A 165 0.66 1.97 -4.48
CA ILE A 165 1.78 2.66 -5.11
C ILE A 165 2.97 1.71 -5.30
N ALA A 166 3.61 1.75 -6.46
CA ALA A 166 4.79 0.94 -6.77
C ALA A 166 5.71 1.64 -7.78
N LEU A 167 6.98 1.25 -7.79
CA LEU A 167 7.95 1.67 -8.79
C LEU A 167 8.26 0.53 -9.76
N SER A 168 8.53 0.88 -11.03
CA SER A 168 9.12 -0.06 -11.99
C SER A 168 10.49 -0.57 -11.51
N PRO A 169 11.00 -1.71 -12.03
CA PRO A 169 12.29 -2.25 -11.62
C PRO A 169 13.46 -1.28 -11.78
N ASP A 170 13.43 -0.45 -12.82
CA ASP A 170 14.43 0.59 -13.12
C ASP A 170 14.16 1.94 -12.40
N GLU A 171 13.07 2.02 -11.61
CA GLU A 171 12.64 3.21 -10.86
C GLU A 171 12.31 4.45 -11.71
N ARG A 172 12.09 4.26 -13.01
CA ARG A 172 11.75 5.36 -13.93
C ARG A 172 10.27 5.61 -14.08
N THR A 173 9.43 4.67 -13.60
CA THR A 173 7.98 4.80 -13.63
C THR A 173 7.41 4.60 -12.22
N LEU A 174 6.57 5.53 -11.78
CA LEU A 174 5.75 5.42 -10.59
C LEU A 174 4.33 5.03 -11.00
N TYR A 175 3.84 3.93 -10.45
CA TYR A 175 2.46 3.47 -10.64
C TYR A 175 1.63 3.84 -9.42
N VAL A 176 0.42 4.36 -9.65
CA VAL A 176 -0.53 4.72 -8.59
C VAL A 176 -1.92 4.22 -8.96
N ALA A 177 -2.56 3.48 -8.05
CA ALA A 177 -3.94 3.07 -8.18
C ALA A 177 -4.89 4.20 -7.77
N ASN A 178 -6.00 4.36 -8.50
CA ASN A 178 -7.12 5.21 -8.10
C ASN A 178 -8.33 4.33 -7.75
N SER A 179 -8.64 4.22 -6.47
CA SER A 179 -9.68 3.37 -5.90
C SER A 179 -11.06 4.04 -5.94
N ASP A 180 -11.45 4.53 -7.11
CA ASP A 180 -12.73 5.21 -7.36
C ASP A 180 -13.56 4.38 -8.37
N ALA A 181 -14.76 3.97 -7.99
CA ALA A 181 -15.61 3.14 -8.83
C ALA A 181 -16.01 3.81 -10.15
N ALA A 182 -16.07 5.16 -10.18
CA ALA A 182 -16.36 5.92 -11.38
C ALA A 182 -15.15 6.06 -12.31
N HIS A 183 -13.93 5.94 -11.77
CA HIS A 183 -12.68 6.06 -12.48
C HIS A 183 -11.62 5.12 -11.88
N ALA A 184 -11.87 3.81 -12.03
CA ALA A 184 -11.07 2.74 -11.46
C ALA A 184 -9.85 2.45 -12.34
N VAL A 185 -8.75 3.17 -12.12
CA VAL A 185 -7.57 3.14 -12.99
C VAL A 185 -6.27 2.89 -12.23
N TRP A 186 -5.26 2.37 -12.93
CA TRP A 186 -3.85 2.48 -12.54
C TRP A 186 -3.20 3.52 -13.44
N MET A 187 -2.60 4.52 -12.81
CA MET A 187 -1.82 5.56 -13.48
C MET A 187 -0.35 5.17 -13.54
N ALA A 188 0.35 5.62 -14.57
CA ALA A 188 1.80 5.58 -14.69
C ALA A 188 2.34 6.99 -14.89
N TYR A 189 3.36 7.34 -14.12
CA TYR A 189 4.05 8.63 -14.18
C TYR A 189 5.54 8.39 -14.43
N ASP A 190 6.16 9.22 -15.25
CA ASP A 190 7.61 9.21 -15.41
C ASP A 190 8.25 9.83 -14.17
N VAL A 191 9.28 9.20 -13.61
CA VAL A 191 10.04 9.69 -12.45
C VAL A 191 11.27 10.43 -12.93
N ASN A 192 11.36 11.72 -12.61
CA ASN A 192 12.47 12.58 -12.92
C ASN A 192 13.71 12.27 -12.05
N ALA A 193 14.86 12.79 -12.45
CA ALA A 193 16.12 12.61 -11.71
C ALA A 193 16.06 13.19 -10.28
N ASP A 194 15.32 14.28 -10.08
CA ASP A 194 15.09 14.93 -8.78
C ASP A 194 14.03 14.23 -7.93
N GLY A 195 13.41 13.14 -8.43
CA GLY A 195 12.37 12.36 -7.76
C GLY A 195 10.96 12.95 -7.89
N THR A 196 10.78 14.05 -8.62
CA THR A 196 9.44 14.50 -9.03
C THR A 196 8.85 13.61 -10.12
N ILE A 197 7.57 13.79 -10.44
CA ILE A 197 6.88 13.00 -11.47
C ILE A 197 6.37 13.89 -12.60
N ALA A 198 6.26 13.30 -13.80
CA ALA A 198 5.74 13.96 -15.00
C ALA A 198 4.94 12.97 -15.87
N ASN A 199 4.34 13.48 -16.95
CA ASN A 199 3.72 12.69 -18.02
C ASN A 199 2.74 11.61 -17.53
N GLY A 200 1.84 11.98 -16.59
CA GLY A 200 0.83 11.08 -16.06
C GLY A 200 -0.07 10.53 -17.18
N ARG A 201 -0.23 9.21 -17.21
CA ARG A 201 -1.07 8.50 -18.19
C ARG A 201 -1.79 7.34 -17.53
N VAL A 202 -2.99 7.02 -18.04
CA VAL A 202 -3.69 5.81 -17.65
C VAL A 202 -2.92 4.60 -18.20
N LEU A 203 -2.45 3.72 -17.30
CA LEU A 203 -1.84 2.46 -17.67
C LEU A 203 -2.93 1.41 -18.00
N PHE A 204 -3.92 1.30 -17.12
CA PHE A 204 -5.03 0.37 -17.29
C PHE A 204 -6.29 0.94 -16.65
N ASP A 205 -7.41 0.88 -17.38
CA ASP A 205 -8.74 1.27 -16.91
C ASP A 205 -9.58 0.02 -16.63
N ALA A 206 -9.89 -0.20 -15.36
CA ALA A 206 -10.70 -1.30 -14.86
C ALA A 206 -12.17 -0.91 -14.60
N THR A 207 -12.59 0.31 -14.95
CA THR A 207 -13.95 0.81 -14.68
C THR A 207 -15.03 -0.11 -15.28
N ALA A 208 -14.76 -0.69 -16.44
CA ALA A 208 -15.68 -1.67 -17.04
C ALA A 208 -15.80 -2.95 -16.21
N LEU A 209 -14.72 -3.43 -15.57
CA LEU A 209 -14.76 -4.61 -14.69
C LEU A 209 -15.56 -4.33 -13.42
N VAL A 210 -15.44 -3.12 -12.86
CA VAL A 210 -16.24 -2.66 -11.72
C VAL A 210 -17.73 -2.63 -12.09
N LYS A 211 -18.08 -2.06 -13.25
CA LYS A 211 -19.46 -2.02 -13.76
C LYS A 211 -20.05 -3.41 -14.01
N GLN A 212 -19.23 -4.42 -14.28
CA GLN A 212 -19.64 -5.83 -14.39
C GLN A 212 -19.89 -6.50 -13.02
N GLY A 213 -19.75 -5.76 -11.91
CA GLY A 213 -19.97 -6.27 -10.56
C GLY A 213 -18.83 -7.14 -10.01
N LYS A 214 -17.64 -7.09 -10.61
CA LYS A 214 -16.47 -7.79 -10.06
C LYS A 214 -16.07 -7.15 -8.74
N PRO A 215 -15.87 -7.93 -7.65
CA PRO A 215 -15.57 -7.38 -6.34
C PRO A 215 -14.16 -6.75 -6.29
N GLY A 216 -14.05 -5.62 -5.58
CA GLY A 216 -12.80 -4.86 -5.40
C GLY A 216 -12.68 -3.66 -6.32
N LEU A 217 -11.75 -2.80 -5.98
CA LEU A 217 -11.33 -1.60 -6.73
C LEU A 217 -9.82 -1.63 -6.90
N PRO A 218 -9.22 -0.80 -7.78
CA PRO A 218 -7.76 -0.66 -7.84
C PRO A 218 -7.18 -0.33 -6.47
N ASP A 219 -6.27 -1.19 -5.98
CA ASP A 219 -5.76 -1.16 -4.62
C ASP A 219 -4.25 -1.43 -4.60
N GLY A 220 -3.70 -1.98 -3.54
CA GLY A 220 -2.29 -2.24 -3.38
C GLY A 220 -1.68 -3.11 -4.49
N MET A 221 -0.42 -2.88 -4.83
CA MET A 221 0.25 -3.56 -5.93
C MET A 221 1.73 -3.80 -5.66
N LYS A 222 2.31 -4.77 -6.37
CA LYS A 222 3.75 -5.01 -6.46
C LYS A 222 4.14 -5.31 -7.92
N VAL A 223 5.42 -5.14 -8.21
CA VAL A 223 5.98 -5.33 -9.56
C VAL A 223 6.90 -6.54 -9.57
N ASP A 224 6.86 -7.34 -10.64
CA ASP A 224 7.81 -8.43 -10.87
C ASP A 224 9.07 -7.93 -11.61
N ARG A 225 10.07 -8.80 -11.73
CA ARG A 225 11.35 -8.49 -12.39
C ARG A 225 11.20 -8.13 -13.88
N ASP A 226 10.11 -8.55 -14.52
CA ASP A 226 9.83 -8.27 -15.94
C ASP A 226 9.02 -6.96 -16.10
N GLY A 227 8.71 -6.29 -14.98
CA GLY A 227 7.97 -5.03 -14.92
C GLY A 227 6.45 -5.20 -14.90
N ASN A 228 5.92 -6.42 -14.84
CA ASN A 228 4.48 -6.62 -14.76
C ASN A 228 3.96 -6.23 -13.37
N LEU A 229 2.84 -5.51 -13.33
CA LEU A 229 2.13 -5.20 -12.10
C LEU A 229 1.28 -6.40 -11.69
N PHE A 230 1.37 -6.75 -10.41
CA PHE A 230 0.46 -7.63 -9.69
C PHE A 230 -0.36 -6.73 -8.77
N ALA A 231 -1.58 -6.39 -9.19
CA ALA A 231 -2.37 -5.31 -8.61
C ALA A 231 -3.71 -5.81 -8.08
N GLY A 232 -3.97 -5.60 -6.79
CA GLY A 232 -5.27 -5.80 -6.18
C GLY A 232 -6.32 -4.96 -6.91
N GLY A 233 -7.46 -5.56 -7.25
CA GLY A 233 -8.47 -4.86 -8.01
C GLY A 233 -9.72 -5.68 -8.32
N PRO A 234 -10.55 -5.25 -9.28
CA PRO A 234 -11.80 -5.91 -9.59
C PRO A 234 -11.62 -7.36 -10.02
N GLY A 235 -12.04 -8.30 -9.16
CA GLY A 235 -12.01 -9.75 -9.38
C GLY A 235 -10.81 -10.48 -8.77
N GLY A 236 -9.83 -9.80 -8.19
CA GLY A 236 -8.66 -10.43 -7.56
C GLY A 236 -7.36 -9.63 -7.76
N VAL A 237 -6.23 -10.31 -7.99
CA VAL A 237 -4.97 -9.67 -8.40
C VAL A 237 -4.87 -9.69 -9.92
N LEU A 238 -4.96 -8.53 -10.55
CA LEU A 238 -4.75 -8.37 -11.98
C LEU A 238 -3.26 -8.39 -12.30
N VAL A 239 -2.87 -9.07 -13.37
CA VAL A 239 -1.50 -9.04 -13.90
C VAL A 239 -1.50 -8.16 -15.15
N ILE A 240 -0.79 -7.02 -15.08
CA ILE A 240 -0.80 -5.98 -16.10
C ILE A 240 0.63 -5.71 -16.55
N THR A 241 0.88 -5.75 -17.89
CA THR A 241 2.23 -5.45 -18.42
C THR A 241 2.56 -3.96 -18.28
N PRO A 242 3.85 -3.55 -18.40
CA PRO A 242 4.25 -2.14 -18.44
C PRO A 242 3.57 -1.32 -19.57
N GLN A 243 3.05 -2.02 -20.59
CA GLN A 243 2.32 -1.39 -21.72
C GLN A 243 0.80 -1.35 -21.49
N GLY A 244 0.32 -1.75 -20.31
CA GLY A 244 -1.09 -1.72 -19.96
C GLY A 244 -1.91 -2.91 -20.47
N LYS A 245 -1.27 -4.00 -20.94
CA LYS A 245 -2.00 -5.19 -21.35
C LYS A 245 -2.35 -6.05 -20.15
N HIS A 246 -3.63 -6.34 -19.91
CA HIS A 246 -4.09 -7.29 -18.93
C HIS A 246 -3.80 -8.73 -19.39
N LEU A 247 -2.96 -9.45 -18.65
CA LEU A 247 -2.58 -10.84 -18.95
C LEU A 247 -3.52 -11.85 -18.34
N GLY A 248 -4.13 -11.52 -17.20
CA GLY A 248 -5.04 -12.40 -16.47
C GLY A 248 -5.25 -11.92 -15.04
N THR A 249 -6.09 -12.65 -14.29
CA THR A 249 -6.43 -12.32 -12.90
C THR A 249 -6.26 -13.55 -12.01
N ILE A 250 -5.53 -13.40 -10.91
CA ILE A 250 -5.48 -14.41 -9.84
C ILE A 250 -6.70 -14.19 -8.96
N VAL A 251 -7.67 -15.09 -9.06
CA VAL A 251 -8.95 -14.97 -8.36
C VAL A 251 -8.83 -15.47 -6.92
N THR A 252 -9.14 -14.64 -5.95
CA THR A 252 -9.17 -14.99 -4.51
C THR A 252 -10.58 -15.31 -4.02
N GLY A 253 -11.61 -14.95 -4.78
CA GLY A 253 -13.03 -15.07 -4.40
C GLY A 253 -13.51 -13.95 -3.47
N GLN A 254 -12.65 -12.99 -3.12
CA GLN A 254 -12.92 -11.87 -2.23
C GLN A 254 -12.35 -10.57 -2.84
N PRO A 255 -12.80 -9.37 -2.42
CA PRO A 255 -12.08 -8.14 -2.71
C PRO A 255 -10.63 -8.27 -2.25
N THR A 256 -9.69 -8.10 -3.18
CA THR A 256 -8.26 -8.26 -2.91
C THR A 256 -7.64 -6.88 -2.75
N ALA A 257 -7.16 -6.60 -1.55
CA ALA A 257 -6.66 -5.29 -1.16
C ALA A 257 -5.21 -5.08 -1.60
N ASN A 258 -4.32 -6.04 -1.31
CA ASN A 258 -2.88 -5.83 -1.56
C ASN A 258 -2.15 -7.17 -1.77
N CYS A 259 -0.89 -7.11 -2.17
CA CYS A 259 -0.05 -8.30 -2.30
C CYS A 259 1.41 -8.00 -1.92
N ALA A 260 2.20 -9.05 -1.70
CA ALA A 260 3.63 -8.96 -1.45
C ALA A 260 4.36 -10.18 -1.99
N TRP A 261 5.55 -9.97 -2.53
CA TRP A 261 6.48 -11.06 -2.82
C TRP A 261 7.13 -11.53 -1.53
N GLY A 262 7.29 -12.84 -1.38
CA GLY A 262 7.91 -13.43 -0.19
C GLY A 262 8.68 -14.71 -0.48
N ASP A 263 9.15 -15.38 0.56
CA ASP A 263 10.01 -16.57 0.54
C ASP A 263 11.31 -16.33 -0.26
N ASP A 264 11.48 -17.00 -1.39
CA ASP A 264 12.58 -16.82 -2.34
C ASP A 264 12.29 -15.75 -3.42
N GLY A 265 11.21 -15.01 -3.27
CA GLY A 265 10.73 -14.01 -4.23
C GLY A 265 9.72 -14.54 -5.24
N SER A 266 9.48 -15.85 -5.32
CA SER A 266 8.53 -16.46 -6.26
C SER A 266 7.14 -16.70 -5.67
N THR A 267 6.96 -16.50 -4.37
CA THR A 267 5.67 -16.61 -3.70
C THR A 267 5.00 -15.24 -3.61
N LEU A 268 3.80 -15.13 -4.15
CA LEU A 268 2.95 -13.95 -3.98
C LEU A 268 1.97 -14.20 -2.84
N TYR A 269 2.06 -13.42 -1.78
CA TYR A 269 1.08 -13.33 -0.70
C TYR A 269 0.04 -12.29 -1.05
N MET A 270 -1.23 -12.57 -0.75
CA MET A 270 -2.36 -11.69 -1.11
C MET A 270 -3.27 -11.53 0.11
N THR A 271 -3.54 -10.28 0.47
CA THR A 271 -4.56 -9.91 1.46
C THR A 271 -5.87 -9.68 0.74
N ALA A 272 -6.91 -10.40 1.16
CA ALA A 272 -8.22 -10.34 0.52
C ALA A 272 -9.30 -10.34 1.60
N LYS A 273 -9.87 -9.16 1.86
CA LYS A 273 -10.88 -8.90 2.89
C LYS A 273 -10.44 -9.47 4.25
N ASP A 274 -11.03 -10.56 4.69
CA ASP A 274 -10.81 -11.22 5.98
C ASP A 274 -9.78 -12.35 5.93
N GLN A 275 -9.05 -12.52 4.81
CA GLN A 275 -8.21 -13.68 4.55
C GLN A 275 -6.82 -13.33 4.02
N LEU A 276 -5.86 -14.21 4.30
CA LEU A 276 -4.52 -14.23 3.72
C LEU A 276 -4.38 -15.46 2.83
N PHE A 277 -3.92 -15.24 1.59
CA PHE A 277 -3.62 -16.27 0.61
C PHE A 277 -2.16 -16.22 0.18
N ARG A 278 -1.68 -17.29 -0.44
CA ARG A 278 -0.44 -17.30 -1.21
C ARG A 278 -0.56 -18.17 -2.45
N ILE A 279 0.26 -17.84 -3.45
CA ILE A 279 0.46 -18.66 -4.66
C ILE A 279 1.93 -18.60 -5.05
N ARG A 280 2.49 -19.72 -5.50
CA ARG A 280 3.83 -19.76 -6.08
C ARG A 280 3.73 -19.52 -7.58
N LEU A 281 4.62 -18.66 -8.10
CA LEU A 281 4.65 -18.24 -9.49
C LEU A 281 6.01 -18.55 -10.12
N THR A 282 6.09 -18.53 -11.45
CA THR A 282 7.33 -18.73 -12.20
C THR A 282 8.19 -17.48 -12.27
N THR A 283 7.57 -16.29 -12.09
CA THR A 283 8.28 -15.01 -11.97
C THR A 283 8.66 -14.72 -10.51
N ARG A 284 9.43 -13.64 -10.30
CA ARG A 284 9.85 -13.17 -8.98
C ARG A 284 9.63 -11.68 -8.85
N GLY A 285 9.50 -11.22 -7.61
CA GLY A 285 9.43 -9.79 -7.31
C GLY A 285 10.66 -9.03 -7.80
N ALA A 286 10.44 -7.80 -8.28
CA ALA A 286 11.49 -6.95 -8.86
C ALA A 286 12.62 -6.61 -7.88
N ARG A 287 12.30 -6.55 -6.59
CA ARG A 287 13.22 -6.12 -5.52
C ARG A 287 13.42 -7.20 -4.46
N PHE A 288 13.41 -8.43 -4.91
CA PHE A 288 13.50 -9.57 -4.01
C PHE A 288 14.89 -10.22 -4.04
#